data_e614cbab62573e3eabe737b24ab8b60d
#
_entry.id   e614cbab62573e3eabe737b24ab8b60d
#
_cell.length_a   1.000
_cell.length_b   1.000
_cell.length_c   1.000
_cell.angle_alpha   90.00
_cell.angle_beta   90.00
_cell.angle_gamma   90.00
#
_symmetry.space_group_name_H-M   'P 1'
#
loop_
_entity.id
_entity.type
_entity.pdbx_description
1 polymer ?
#
loop_
_entity_poly.entity_id
_entity_poly.type
_entity_poly.pdbx_seq_one_letter_code
_entity_poly.pdbx_strand_id
1 'polypeptide(L)'
;MTTALVLLSGGQDSTTCLAWALKRFERVETIGFDYRQRNRVELDQRGKIRSEIVKIDPAWAARLGEDHLLDLGVLGDISATAMTRDIAIVADEKGLPN
;
A
#
# COMPACT_ATOMS: atom_id res chain seq x y z
N MET A 1 -6.57 8.64 20.15
CA MET A 1 -6.80 7.62 19.12
C MET A 1 -5.52 7.34 18.36
N THR A 2 -5.22 6.07 18.10
CA THR A 2 -4.04 5.68 17.34
C THR A 2 -4.43 5.36 15.90
N THR A 3 -3.67 5.88 14.97
CA THR A 3 -3.93 5.70 13.55
C THR A 3 -2.66 5.25 12.86
N ALA A 4 -2.78 4.30 11.96
CA ALA A 4 -1.66 3.82 11.15
C ALA A 4 -1.96 3.99 9.68
N LEU A 5 -0.93 4.22 8.91
CA LEU A 5 -1.02 4.26 7.45
C LEU A 5 -0.17 3.11 6.92
N VAL A 6 -0.80 2.19 6.21
CA VAL A 6 -0.13 0.98 5.73
C VAL A 6 0.01 1.05 4.23
N LEU A 7 1.22 0.80 3.74
CA LEU A 7 1.46 0.68 2.32
C LEU A 7 0.91 -0.67 1.85
N LEU A 8 -0.14 -0.66 1.08
CA LEU A 8 -0.80 -1.86 0.59
C LEU A 8 -0.52 -2.00 -0.91
N SER A 9 0.38 -2.89 -1.24
CA SER A 9 0.80 -3.08 -2.63
C SER A 9 -0.01 -4.13 -3.38
N GLY A 10 -0.80 -4.92 -2.66
CA GLY A 10 -1.51 -6.05 -3.26
C GLY A 10 -0.78 -7.36 -3.09
N GLY A 11 0.43 -7.34 -2.54
CA GLY A 11 1.20 -8.54 -2.29
C GLY A 11 0.92 -9.13 -0.92
N GLN A 12 1.48 -10.31 -0.70
CA GLN A 12 1.25 -11.07 0.53
C GLN A 12 1.83 -10.35 1.75
N ASP A 13 3.01 -9.79 1.62
CA ASP A 13 3.67 -9.11 2.74
C ASP A 13 2.89 -7.90 3.20
N SER A 14 2.39 -7.10 2.26
CA SER A 14 1.63 -5.91 2.62
C SER A 14 0.28 -6.29 3.23
N THR A 15 -0.30 -7.40 2.82
CA THR A 15 -1.53 -7.92 3.42
C THR A 15 -1.29 -8.30 4.86
N THR A 16 -0.18 -8.95 5.14
CA THR A 16 0.20 -9.31 6.51
C THR A 16 0.41 -8.07 7.37
N CYS A 17 1.03 -7.04 6.83
CA CYS A 17 1.20 -5.77 7.53
C CYS A 17 -0.13 -5.11 7.85
N LEU A 18 -1.06 -5.18 6.93
CA LEU A 18 -2.39 -4.62 7.15
C LEU A 18 -3.10 -5.34 8.29
N ALA A 19 -3.06 -6.67 8.31
CA ALA A 19 -3.67 -7.44 9.39
C ALA A 19 -3.01 -7.12 10.73
N TRP A 20 -1.69 -7.00 10.74
CA TRP A 20 -0.94 -6.66 11.94
C TRP A 20 -1.39 -5.30 12.49
N ALA A 21 -1.54 -4.31 11.61
CA ALA A 21 -1.95 -2.98 12.01
C ALA A 21 -3.38 -2.96 12.52
N LEU A 22 -4.28 -3.69 11.86
CA LEU A 22 -5.69 -3.75 12.27
C LEU A 22 -5.88 -4.35 13.64
N LYS A 23 -4.94 -5.16 14.09
CA LYS A 23 -4.99 -5.72 15.44
C LYS A 23 -4.54 -4.72 16.51
N ARG A 24 -3.75 -3.73 16.13
CA ARG A 24 -3.05 -2.87 17.09
C ARG A 24 -3.52 -1.43 17.13
N PHE A 25 -3.99 -0.92 16.00
CA PHE A 25 -4.36 0.49 15.90
C PHE A 25 -5.87 0.63 15.83
N GLU A 26 -6.36 1.72 16.37
CA GLU A 26 -7.80 1.98 16.38
C GLU A 26 -8.34 2.32 15.02
N ARG A 27 -7.49 2.93 14.18
CA ARG A 27 -7.84 3.26 12.82
C ARG A 27 -6.65 2.97 11.92
N VAL A 28 -6.92 2.32 10.80
CA VAL A 28 -5.88 1.99 9.84
C VAL A 28 -6.32 2.47 8.46
N GLU A 29 -5.48 3.26 7.83
CA GLU A 29 -5.69 3.69 6.46
C GLU A 29 -4.65 3.03 5.58
N THR A 30 -4.96 2.91 4.31
CA THR A 30 -4.05 2.25 3.37
C THR A 30 -3.66 3.22 2.28
N ILE A 31 -2.47 3.03 1.74
CA ILE A 31 -1.97 3.82 0.64
C ILE A 31 -1.34 2.90 -0.40
N GLY A 32 -1.53 3.23 -1.65
CA GLY A 32 -0.91 2.52 -2.75
C GLY A 32 -0.47 3.50 -3.81
N PHE A 33 0.25 2.99 -4.80
CA PHE A 33 0.77 3.81 -5.88
C PHE A 33 0.26 3.31 -7.21
N ASP A 34 -0.21 4.22 -8.03
CA ASP A 34 -0.70 3.91 -9.36
C ASP A 34 0.36 4.33 -10.37
N TYR A 35 0.99 3.33 -10.98
CA TYR A 35 1.94 3.53 -12.06
C TYR A 35 1.24 3.46 -13.42
N ARG A 36 -0.07 3.69 -13.40
CA ARG A 36 -0.94 3.60 -14.57
C ARG A 36 -1.06 2.14 -15.02
N GLN A 37 -0.68 1.81 -16.21
CA GLN A 37 -0.94 0.47 -16.72
C GLN A 37 0.01 -0.60 -16.20
N ARG A 38 1.07 -0.19 -15.52
CA ARG A 38 2.12 -1.13 -15.13
C ARG A 38 1.71 -2.05 -13.98
N ASN A 39 0.84 -1.58 -13.12
CA ASN A 39 0.49 -2.35 -11.93
C ASN A 39 -1.01 -2.54 -11.76
N ARG A 40 -1.72 -2.67 -12.87
CA ARG A 40 -3.18 -2.78 -12.81
C ARG A 40 -3.62 -4.00 -11.99
N VAL A 41 -2.93 -5.12 -12.13
CA VAL A 41 -3.28 -6.34 -11.38
C VAL A 41 -3.11 -6.09 -9.89
N GLU A 42 -2.07 -5.39 -9.50
CA GLU A 42 -1.84 -5.06 -8.09
C GLU A 42 -2.94 -4.16 -7.54
N LEU A 43 -3.38 -3.20 -8.35
CA LEU A 43 -4.45 -2.30 -7.92
C LEU A 43 -5.74 -3.05 -7.71
N ASP A 44 -6.05 -4.01 -8.59
CA ASP A 44 -7.25 -4.84 -8.45
C ASP A 44 -7.15 -5.70 -7.20
N GLN A 45 -5.98 -6.24 -6.90
CA GLN A 45 -5.77 -7.05 -5.72
C GLN A 45 -5.95 -6.25 -4.44
N ARG A 46 -5.54 -4.98 -4.43
CA ARG A 46 -5.73 -4.12 -3.27
C ARG A 46 -7.19 -4.04 -2.86
N GLY A 47 -8.06 -3.82 -3.85
CA GLY A 47 -9.50 -3.75 -3.58
C GLY A 47 -10.04 -5.05 -3.02
N LYS A 48 -9.61 -6.18 -3.55
CA LYS A 48 -10.03 -7.48 -3.06
C LYS A 48 -9.55 -7.73 -1.63
N ILE A 49 -8.32 -7.38 -1.35
CA ILE A 49 -7.74 -7.57 -0.02
C ILE A 49 -8.52 -6.74 1.00
N ARG A 50 -8.81 -5.49 0.70
CA ARG A 50 -9.57 -4.64 1.61
C ARG A 50 -10.97 -5.18 1.87
N SER A 51 -11.63 -5.71 0.85
CA SER A 51 -12.96 -6.26 1.02
C SER A 51 -12.94 -7.59 1.76
N GLU A 52 -11.92 -8.40 1.58
CA GLU A 52 -11.86 -9.71 2.23
C GLU A 52 -11.36 -9.64 3.66
N ILE A 53 -10.43 -8.74 3.95
CA ILE A 53 -9.82 -8.71 5.28
C ILE A 53 -10.82 -8.30 6.37
N VAL A 54 -11.79 -7.50 6.04
CA VAL A 54 -12.82 -7.09 7.02
C VAL A 54 -13.80 -8.21 7.33
N LYS A 55 -13.80 -9.26 6.54
CA LYS A 55 -14.64 -10.42 6.81
C LYS A 55 -14.01 -11.37 7.81
N ILE A 56 -12.72 -11.26 8.02
CA ILE A 56 -12.01 -12.12 8.97
C ILE A 56 -12.41 -11.79 10.40
N ASP A 57 -12.51 -10.51 10.70
CA ASP A 57 -12.86 -10.05 12.03
C ASP A 57 -13.76 -8.82 11.90
N PRO A 58 -14.98 -8.87 12.43
CA PRO A 58 -15.90 -7.71 12.31
C PRO A 58 -15.34 -6.42 12.90
N ALA A 59 -14.47 -6.50 13.88
CA ALA A 59 -13.86 -5.31 14.47
C ALA A 59 -12.99 -4.57 13.45
N TRP A 60 -12.43 -5.30 12.51
CA TRP A 60 -11.56 -4.70 11.50
C TRP A 60 -12.34 -3.83 10.52
N ALA A 61 -13.59 -4.17 10.27
CA ALA A 61 -14.43 -3.35 9.41
C ALA A 61 -14.58 -1.93 9.97
N ALA A 62 -14.69 -1.82 11.29
CA ALA A 62 -14.80 -0.52 11.95
C ALA A 62 -13.47 0.23 11.98
N ARG A 63 -12.36 -0.48 11.96
CA ARG A 63 -11.03 0.13 12.05
C ARG A 63 -10.45 0.51 10.70
N LEU A 64 -10.84 -0.17 9.64
CA LEU A 64 -10.30 0.09 8.31
C LEU A 64 -10.91 1.37 7.76
N GLY A 65 -10.08 2.37 7.57
CA GLY A 65 -10.50 3.67 7.08
C GLY A 65 -10.27 3.82 5.58
N GLU A 66 -9.91 5.02 5.19
CA GLU A 66 -9.80 5.35 3.78
C GLU A 66 -8.62 4.69 3.10
N ASP A 67 -8.77 4.47 1.82
CA ASP A 67 -7.69 4.05 0.95
C ASP A 67 -7.21 5.24 0.12
N HIS A 68 -5.90 5.42 0.07
CA HIS A 68 -5.29 6.50 -0.68
C HIS A 68 -4.51 5.93 -1.84
N LEU A 69 -4.71 6.49 -3.01
CA LEU A 69 -4.01 6.02 -4.20
C LEU A 69 -3.31 7.21 -4.85
N LEU A 70 -1.99 7.15 -4.89
CA LEU A 70 -1.18 8.21 -5.47
C LEU A 70 -0.84 7.88 -6.91
N ASP A 71 -1.10 8.82 -7.80
CA ASP A 71 -0.78 8.65 -9.21
C ASP A 71 0.68 9.03 -9.45
N LEU A 72 1.50 8.05 -9.74
CA LEU A 72 2.91 8.24 -10.02
C LEU A 72 3.25 8.16 -11.50
N GLY A 73 2.24 8.24 -12.35
CA GLY A 73 2.47 8.19 -13.79
C GLY A 73 3.42 9.28 -14.29
N VAL A 74 3.26 10.49 -13.74
CA VAL A 74 4.15 11.60 -14.09
C VAL A 74 5.58 11.31 -13.65
N LEU A 75 5.75 10.75 -12.47
CA LEU A 75 7.06 10.35 -11.98
C LEU A 75 7.69 9.29 -12.87
N GLY A 76 6.87 8.38 -13.36
CA GLY A 76 7.34 7.36 -14.29
C GLY A 76 7.93 7.95 -15.55
N ASP A 77 7.31 8.99 -16.07
CA ASP A 77 7.79 9.66 -17.28
C ASP A 77 9.14 10.36 -17.02
N ILE A 78 9.25 11.01 -15.89
CA ILE A 78 10.49 11.70 -15.52
C ILE A 78 11.58 10.68 -15.22
N SER A 79 11.21 9.64 -14.51
CA SER A 79 12.16 8.68 -14.00
C SER A 79 12.73 7.76 -15.06
N ALA A 80 12.16 7.78 -16.27
CA ALA A 80 12.78 7.07 -17.36
C ALA A 80 14.18 7.58 -17.64
N THR A 81 14.53 8.74 -17.13
CA THR A 81 15.86 9.33 -17.31
C THR A 81 16.74 9.07 -16.10
N ALA A 82 17.01 10.07 -15.32
CA ALA A 82 18.01 9.97 -14.26
C ALA A 82 17.43 9.74 -12.87
N MET A 83 16.25 10.22 -12.62
CA MET A 83 15.69 10.20 -11.27
C MET A 83 15.27 8.82 -10.81
N THR A 84 14.90 7.97 -11.74
CA THR A 84 14.48 6.62 -11.40
C THR A 84 15.55 5.86 -10.66
N ARG A 85 16.78 6.01 -11.12
CA ARG A 85 17.88 5.27 -10.54
C ARG A 85 18.09 5.64 -9.09
N ASP A 86 18.05 6.95 -8.80
CA ASP A 86 18.26 7.41 -7.44
C ASP A 86 17.15 6.97 -6.51
N ILE A 87 15.92 7.05 -6.99
CA ILE A 87 14.78 6.61 -6.20
C ILE A 87 14.86 5.12 -5.91
N ALA A 88 15.19 4.33 -6.93
CA ALA A 88 15.29 2.89 -6.76
C ALA A 88 16.38 2.51 -5.77
N ILE A 89 17.52 3.19 -5.83
CA ILE A 89 18.62 2.91 -4.92
C ILE A 89 18.22 3.20 -3.48
N VAL A 90 17.57 4.32 -3.24
CA VAL A 90 17.13 4.67 -1.91
C VAL A 90 16.13 3.64 -1.38
N ALA A 91 15.20 3.22 -2.24
CA ALA A 91 14.21 2.23 -1.83
C ALA A 91 14.86 0.91 -1.46
N ASP A 92 15.84 0.48 -2.26
CA ASP A 92 16.53 -0.78 -2.01
C ASP A 92 17.34 -0.74 -0.72
N GLU A 93 18.00 0.36 -0.48
CA GLU A 93 18.83 0.47 0.71
C GLU A 93 18.01 0.55 1.99
N LYS A 94 16.90 1.16 1.90
CA LYS A 94 16.04 1.29 3.07
C LYS A 94 15.13 0.08 3.22
N GLY A 95 15.22 -0.64 2.22
CA GLY A 95 14.62 -1.81 2.19
C GLY A 95 13.40 -2.04 2.64
N LEU A 96 13.84 -1.54 2.49
CA LEU A 96 13.16 -1.74 2.68
C LEU A 96 13.09 -2.66 3.26
N PRO A 97 13.33 -2.74 3.53
CA PRO A 97 13.64 -3.22 4.03
C PRO A 97 13.83 -3.77 4.31
N ASN A 98 14.38 -3.54 3.85
CA ASN A 98 14.66 -3.87 3.87
C ASN A 98 14.50 -4.16 4.48
#